data_021b3046130709509e3c4dcdc07eed93
#
_entry.id   021b3046130709509e3c4dcdc07eed93
#
_cell.length_a   1.000
_cell.length_b   1.000
_cell.length_c   1.000
_cell.angle_alpha   90.00
_cell.angle_beta   90.00
_cell.angle_gamma   90.00
#
_symmetry.space_group_name_H-M   'P 1'
#
loop_
_entity.id
_entity.type
_entity.pdbx_description
1 polymer ?
#
loop_
_entity_poly.entity_id
_entity_poly.type
_entity_poly.pdbx_seq_one_letter_code
_entity_poly.pdbx_strand_id
1 'polypeptide(L)'
;EDVKEGCQVMREGGVILYPTDTIWGIGCDATNEEAVRRVYEIKQRSDSKAMLVLVDSPVKVDFYVQDVPEVAWDLIELADKPLTIIYSGARNLAPNLLAEDGSVGIRVTSEAFSKRLCQQFRKAIVSTSANVSGQPSPGNFSEISEDIKSAVDYIVGYRQEETGRPKPSSIIKLGKGGVIKIIRE
;
A
#
# COMPACT_ATOMS: atom_id res chain seq x y z
N GLU A 1 11.44 2.88 -16.96
CA GLU A 1 11.49 1.46 -17.35
C GLU A 1 10.78 0.57 -16.31
N ASP A 2 11.22 0.67 -15.06
CA ASP A 2 10.56 -0.09 -13.96
C ASP A 2 9.10 0.29 -13.80
N VAL A 3 8.76 1.57 -13.96
CA VAL A 3 7.37 2.01 -13.85
C VAL A 3 6.53 1.36 -14.93
N LYS A 4 7.01 1.36 -16.16
CA LYS A 4 6.29 0.78 -17.29
C LYS A 4 6.08 -0.72 -17.11
N GLU A 5 7.15 -1.43 -16.75
CA GLU A 5 7.08 -2.89 -16.54
C GLU A 5 6.18 -3.25 -15.36
N GLY A 6 6.31 -2.52 -14.25
CA GLY A 6 5.49 -2.76 -13.08
C GLY A 6 4.01 -2.56 -13.38
N CYS A 7 3.67 -1.50 -14.11
CA CYS A 7 2.28 -1.24 -14.50
C CYS A 7 1.75 -2.35 -15.39
N GLN A 8 2.55 -2.81 -16.35
CA GLN A 8 2.13 -3.87 -17.26
C GLN A 8 1.84 -5.16 -16.50
N VAL A 9 2.74 -5.54 -15.60
CA VAL A 9 2.56 -6.75 -14.78
C VAL A 9 1.28 -6.64 -13.96
N MET A 10 1.05 -5.49 -13.32
CA MET A 10 -0.15 -5.30 -12.51
C MET A 10 -1.42 -5.30 -13.33
N ARG A 11 -1.39 -4.75 -14.55
CA ARG A 11 -2.57 -4.77 -15.44
C ARG A 11 -2.93 -6.19 -15.83
N GLU A 12 -1.96 -7.08 -15.88
CA GLU A 12 -2.19 -8.49 -16.19
C GLU A 12 -2.57 -9.32 -14.96
N GLY A 13 -2.78 -8.66 -13.82
CA GLY A 13 -3.15 -9.34 -12.57
C GLY A 13 -1.97 -9.82 -11.77
N GLY A 14 -0.76 -9.39 -12.11
CA GLY A 14 0.46 -9.83 -11.43
C GLY A 14 0.77 -9.05 -10.17
N VAL A 15 1.79 -9.52 -9.46
CA VAL A 15 2.25 -8.98 -8.18
C VAL A 15 3.69 -8.51 -8.36
N ILE A 16 4.00 -7.34 -7.81
CA ILE A 16 5.34 -6.76 -7.90
C ILE A 16 5.95 -6.53 -6.52
N LEU A 17 7.27 -6.46 -6.50
CA LEU A 17 8.05 -6.08 -5.33
C LEU A 17 8.68 -4.72 -5.65
N TYR A 18 8.39 -3.70 -4.84
CA TYR A 18 8.77 -2.33 -5.20
C TYR A 18 9.09 -1.46 -4.00
N PRO A 19 9.97 -0.44 -4.19
CA PRO A 19 10.27 0.51 -3.13
C PRO A 19 9.19 1.58 -3.01
N THR A 20 8.98 2.08 -1.80
CA THR A 20 7.98 3.10 -1.53
C THR A 20 8.58 4.24 -0.72
N ASP A 21 7.72 5.10 -0.17
CA ASP A 21 8.11 6.16 0.74
C ASP A 21 8.47 5.64 2.14
N THR A 22 8.27 4.35 2.37
CA THR A 22 8.65 3.70 3.63
C THR A 22 9.56 2.51 3.31
N ILE A 23 9.13 1.30 3.59
CA ILE A 23 9.88 0.08 3.31
C ILE A 23 9.44 -0.51 1.96
N TRP A 24 10.24 -1.45 1.44
CA TRP A 24 9.85 -2.19 0.25
C TRP A 24 8.52 -2.90 0.48
N GLY A 25 7.69 -2.90 -0.53
CA GLY A 25 6.35 -3.47 -0.45
C GLY A 25 6.07 -4.48 -1.53
N ILE A 26 5.08 -5.33 -1.24
CA ILE A 26 4.48 -6.20 -2.23
C ILE A 26 3.23 -5.47 -2.72
N GLY A 27 3.07 -5.36 -4.01
CA GLY A 27 1.97 -4.59 -4.59
C GLY A 27 1.26 -5.30 -5.72
N CYS A 28 0.03 -4.90 -5.92
CA CYS A 28 -0.79 -5.37 -7.03
C CYS A 28 -1.92 -4.37 -7.24
N ASP A 29 -2.73 -4.59 -8.27
CA ASP A 29 -3.93 -3.81 -8.52
C ASP A 29 -4.91 -3.99 -7.36
N ALA A 30 -5.15 -2.92 -6.62
CA ALA A 30 -6.02 -2.96 -5.44
C ALA A 30 -7.50 -3.19 -5.80
N THR A 31 -7.85 -3.12 -7.07
CA THR A 31 -9.23 -3.37 -7.54
C THR A 31 -9.43 -4.80 -8.02
N ASN A 32 -8.36 -5.59 -8.09
CA ASN A 32 -8.40 -6.96 -8.62
C ASN A 32 -8.36 -7.98 -7.48
N GLU A 33 -9.50 -8.62 -7.25
CA GLU A 33 -9.66 -9.56 -6.12
C GLU A 33 -8.69 -10.75 -6.19
N GLU A 34 -8.45 -11.28 -7.40
CA GLU A 34 -7.52 -12.39 -7.57
C GLU A 34 -6.09 -12.00 -7.24
N ALA A 35 -5.68 -10.79 -7.67
CA ALA A 35 -4.34 -10.30 -7.39
C ALA A 35 -4.16 -10.07 -5.88
N VAL A 36 -5.16 -9.50 -5.22
CA VAL A 36 -5.13 -9.29 -3.77
C VAL A 36 -5.02 -10.63 -3.04
N ARG A 37 -5.80 -11.62 -3.46
CA ARG A 37 -5.74 -12.95 -2.86
C ARG A 37 -4.33 -13.53 -3.00
N ARG A 38 -3.69 -13.36 -4.14
CA ARG A 38 -2.34 -13.86 -4.36
C ARG A 38 -1.33 -13.21 -3.42
N VAL A 39 -1.49 -11.92 -3.12
CA VAL A 39 -0.64 -11.25 -2.13
C VAL A 39 -0.80 -11.89 -0.76
N TYR A 40 -2.02 -12.20 -0.35
CA TYR A 40 -2.24 -12.92 0.91
C TYR A 40 -1.55 -14.27 0.91
N GLU A 41 -1.61 -15.00 -0.19
CA GLU A 41 -0.93 -16.31 -0.32
C GLU A 41 0.59 -16.16 -0.18
N ILE A 42 1.17 -15.17 -0.84
CA ILE A 42 2.61 -14.92 -0.77
C ILE A 42 3.04 -14.61 0.67
N LYS A 43 2.25 -13.82 1.37
CA LYS A 43 2.54 -13.48 2.76
C LYS A 43 2.12 -14.56 3.74
N GLN A 44 1.44 -15.60 3.28
CA GLN A 44 0.85 -16.64 4.14
C GLN A 44 -0.06 -15.99 5.19
N ARG A 45 -0.85 -15.02 4.76
CA ARG A 45 -1.68 -14.19 5.62
C ARG A 45 -3.15 -14.46 5.34
N SER A 46 -3.94 -14.46 6.41
CA SER A 46 -5.39 -14.57 6.28
C SER A 46 -5.97 -13.31 5.62
N ASP A 47 -6.92 -13.49 4.70
CA ASP A 47 -7.58 -12.38 4.04
C ASP A 47 -8.59 -11.65 4.95
N SER A 48 -8.65 -12.03 6.23
CA SER A 48 -9.43 -11.28 7.21
C SER A 48 -8.70 -10.02 7.70
N LYS A 49 -7.41 -9.88 7.38
CA LYS A 49 -6.59 -8.74 7.79
C LYS A 49 -6.42 -7.77 6.63
N ALA A 50 -6.84 -6.53 6.84
CA ALA A 50 -6.75 -5.50 5.82
C ALA A 50 -5.30 -5.19 5.43
N MET A 51 -5.12 -4.79 4.19
CA MET A 51 -3.85 -4.26 3.68
C MET A 51 -4.08 -2.82 3.27
N LEU A 52 -3.00 -2.03 3.23
CA LEU A 52 -3.14 -0.63 2.82
C LEU A 52 -2.88 -0.48 1.32
N VAL A 53 -3.32 0.65 0.79
CA VAL A 53 -3.11 0.99 -0.61
C VAL A 53 -2.44 2.35 -0.73
N LEU A 54 -1.76 2.56 -1.84
CA LEU A 54 -1.13 3.84 -2.18
C LEU A 54 -1.91 4.53 -3.29
N VAL A 55 -2.00 5.85 -3.17
CA VAL A 55 -2.46 6.72 -4.26
C VAL A 55 -1.44 7.85 -4.42
N ASP A 56 -1.47 8.54 -5.55
CA ASP A 56 -0.48 9.57 -5.87
C ASP A 56 -0.92 10.99 -5.53
N SER A 57 -2.18 11.19 -5.16
CA SER A 57 -2.66 12.52 -4.79
C SER A 57 -3.84 12.44 -3.84
N PRO A 58 -4.03 13.48 -3.00
CA PRO A 58 -5.13 13.48 -2.03
C PRO A 58 -6.51 13.35 -2.66
N VAL A 59 -6.72 13.97 -3.82
CA VAL A 59 -8.04 13.96 -4.46
C VAL A 59 -8.50 12.55 -4.82
N LYS A 60 -7.57 11.63 -5.01
CA LYS A 60 -7.91 10.24 -5.37
C LYS A 60 -8.47 9.46 -4.21
N VAL A 61 -8.27 9.90 -2.98
CA VAL A 61 -8.86 9.27 -1.80
C VAL A 61 -10.38 9.26 -1.92
N ASP A 62 -10.96 10.34 -2.43
CA ASP A 62 -12.40 10.47 -2.58
C ASP A 62 -13.01 9.40 -3.49
N PHE A 63 -12.25 8.91 -4.46
CA PHE A 63 -12.73 7.87 -5.35
C PHE A 63 -12.91 6.53 -4.61
N TYR A 64 -12.09 6.29 -3.58
CA TYR A 64 -12.06 5.02 -2.86
C TYR A 64 -12.75 5.04 -1.51
N VAL A 65 -13.23 6.19 -1.07
CA VAL A 65 -13.92 6.35 0.22
C VAL A 65 -15.19 7.15 -0.01
N GLN A 66 -16.32 6.61 0.45
CA GLN A 66 -17.62 7.23 0.18
C GLN A 66 -17.76 8.61 0.80
N ASP A 67 -17.39 8.74 2.07
CA ASP A 67 -17.48 10.02 2.80
C ASP A 67 -16.16 10.29 3.49
N VAL A 68 -15.27 11.07 2.86
CA VAL A 68 -13.99 11.42 3.46
C VAL A 68 -14.23 12.50 4.52
N PRO A 69 -13.86 12.24 5.79
CA PRO A 69 -14.00 13.27 6.82
C PRO A 69 -13.15 14.50 6.50
N GLU A 70 -13.68 15.70 6.79
CA GLU A 70 -12.98 16.95 6.50
C GLU A 70 -11.56 16.97 7.10
N VAL A 71 -11.41 16.45 8.31
CA VAL A 71 -10.11 16.46 8.98
C VAL A 71 -9.05 15.67 8.20
N ALA A 72 -9.47 14.70 7.39
CA ALA A 72 -8.52 13.91 6.59
C ALA A 72 -7.72 14.78 5.64
N TRP A 73 -8.37 15.76 5.01
CA TRP A 73 -7.68 16.64 4.06
C TRP A 73 -6.57 17.44 4.75
N ASP A 74 -6.85 17.95 5.95
CA ASP A 74 -5.86 18.69 6.73
C ASP A 74 -4.70 17.79 7.16
N LEU A 75 -5.03 16.58 7.62
CA LEU A 75 -4.00 15.63 8.05
C LEU A 75 -3.07 15.24 6.91
N ILE A 76 -3.62 15.01 5.73
CA ILE A 76 -2.81 14.66 4.56
C ILE A 76 -1.91 15.85 4.18
N GLU A 77 -2.47 17.05 4.14
CA GLU A 77 -1.72 18.24 3.74
C GLU A 77 -0.60 18.58 4.72
N LEU A 78 -0.86 18.42 6.01
CA LEU A 78 0.11 18.78 7.06
C LEU A 78 1.13 17.68 7.35
N ALA A 79 0.95 16.48 6.80
CA ALA A 79 1.86 15.37 7.06
C ALA A 79 3.23 15.65 6.46
N ASP A 80 4.25 15.65 7.31
CA ASP A 80 5.64 15.81 6.88
C ASP A 80 6.37 14.47 6.81
N LYS A 81 5.68 13.38 7.18
CA LYS A 81 6.19 12.01 7.15
C LYS A 81 5.12 11.11 6.54
N PRO A 82 5.49 9.92 6.05
CA PRO A 82 4.49 9.01 5.51
C PRO A 82 3.38 8.73 6.52
N LEU A 83 2.15 8.93 6.08
CA LEU A 83 0.96 8.80 6.93
C LEU A 83 -0.08 7.93 6.23
N THR A 84 -0.47 6.85 6.88
CA THR A 84 -1.58 6.00 6.44
C THR A 84 -2.81 6.34 7.26
N ILE A 85 -3.91 6.64 6.61
CA ILE A 85 -5.18 6.91 7.28
C ILE A 85 -6.14 5.78 6.97
N ILE A 86 -6.77 5.23 8.01
CA ILE A 86 -7.78 4.19 7.86
C ILE A 86 -9.14 4.87 7.82
N TYR A 87 -9.86 4.65 6.72
CA TYR A 87 -11.17 5.25 6.47
C TYR A 87 -12.26 4.19 6.51
N SER A 88 -13.43 4.58 7.02
CA SER A 88 -14.64 3.78 6.91
C SER A 88 -15.27 4.01 5.53
N GLY A 89 -16.12 3.08 5.09
CA GLY A 89 -16.89 3.27 3.85
C GLY A 89 -16.05 3.19 2.59
N ALA A 90 -15.11 2.26 2.53
CA ALA A 90 -14.30 2.04 1.33
C ALA A 90 -15.17 1.58 0.16
N ARG A 91 -14.78 1.98 -1.04
CA ARG A 91 -15.48 1.62 -2.27
C ARG A 91 -14.50 1.51 -3.43
N ASN A 92 -14.94 0.91 -4.52
CA ASN A 92 -14.13 0.79 -5.76
C ASN A 92 -12.82 0.03 -5.57
N LEU A 93 -12.78 -0.84 -4.57
CA LEU A 93 -11.61 -1.67 -4.25
C LEU A 93 -12.06 -3.13 -4.17
N ALA A 94 -11.10 -4.05 -4.28
CA ALA A 94 -11.39 -5.47 -4.15
C ALA A 94 -11.96 -5.76 -2.76
N PRO A 95 -13.04 -6.53 -2.65
CA PRO A 95 -13.68 -6.74 -1.34
C PRO A 95 -12.80 -7.46 -0.33
N ASN A 96 -11.91 -8.34 -0.78
CA ASN A 96 -11.01 -9.07 0.12
C ASN A 96 -9.84 -8.20 0.62
N LEU A 97 -9.74 -6.97 0.14
CA LEU A 97 -8.74 -6.01 0.62
C LEU A 97 -9.19 -5.32 1.91
N LEU A 98 -10.49 -5.22 2.12
CA LEU A 98 -11.06 -4.42 3.18
C LEU A 98 -11.06 -5.16 4.52
N ALA A 99 -11.02 -4.40 5.61
CA ALA A 99 -11.21 -4.97 6.95
C ALA A 99 -12.66 -5.42 7.12
N GLU A 100 -12.94 -6.18 8.17
CA GLU A 100 -14.29 -6.69 8.43
C GLU A 100 -15.33 -5.57 8.54
N ASP A 101 -14.93 -4.42 9.07
CA ASP A 101 -15.82 -3.26 9.21
C ASP A 101 -15.92 -2.41 7.94
N GLY A 102 -15.35 -2.89 6.83
CA GLY A 102 -15.38 -2.18 5.56
C GLY A 102 -14.38 -1.05 5.44
N SER A 103 -13.45 -0.94 6.39
CA SER A 103 -12.44 0.12 6.36
C SER A 103 -11.22 -0.27 5.52
N VAL A 104 -10.46 0.73 5.11
CA VAL A 104 -9.23 0.55 4.34
C VAL A 104 -8.23 1.61 4.73
N GLY A 105 -6.94 1.23 4.77
CA GLY A 105 -5.86 2.18 4.96
C GLY A 105 -5.38 2.71 3.61
N ILE A 106 -5.30 4.04 3.49
CA ILE A 106 -4.83 4.69 2.28
C ILE A 106 -3.70 5.64 2.65
N ARG A 107 -2.60 5.56 1.89
CA ARG A 107 -1.47 6.48 2.05
C ARG A 107 -1.25 7.22 0.74
N VAL A 108 -1.18 8.54 0.83
CA VAL A 108 -0.83 9.37 -0.33
C VAL A 108 0.70 9.44 -0.35
N THR A 109 1.31 8.90 -1.38
CA THR A 109 2.77 8.89 -1.46
C THR A 109 3.27 10.07 -2.27
N SER A 110 4.35 10.69 -1.79
CA SER A 110 5.07 11.74 -2.51
C SER A 110 6.45 11.27 -2.99
N GLU A 111 6.82 10.04 -2.67
CA GLU A 111 8.09 9.47 -3.10
C GLU A 111 8.10 9.29 -4.61
N ALA A 112 9.21 9.66 -5.25
CA ALA A 112 9.27 9.80 -6.72
C ALA A 112 8.83 8.55 -7.47
N PHE A 113 9.32 7.38 -7.10
CA PHE A 113 9.02 6.15 -7.83
C PHE A 113 7.57 5.70 -7.63
N SER A 114 7.16 5.55 -6.38
CA SER A 114 5.81 5.03 -6.09
C SER A 114 4.73 6.00 -6.52
N LYS A 115 4.99 7.30 -6.44
CA LYS A 115 4.05 8.30 -6.95
C LYS A 115 3.87 8.15 -8.46
N ARG A 116 4.97 8.04 -9.19
CA ARG A 116 4.92 7.88 -10.64
C ARG A 116 4.26 6.57 -11.04
N LEU A 117 4.52 5.52 -10.28
CA LEU A 117 3.89 4.22 -10.52
C LEU A 117 2.37 4.33 -10.40
N CYS A 118 1.88 4.96 -9.33
CA CYS A 118 0.45 5.19 -9.14
C CYS A 118 -0.14 6.05 -10.25
N GLN A 119 0.56 7.11 -10.65
CA GLN A 119 0.10 7.98 -11.73
C GLN A 119 -0.06 7.23 -13.04
N GLN A 120 0.92 6.41 -13.39
CA GLN A 120 0.91 5.65 -14.64
C GLN A 120 -0.12 4.53 -14.60
N PHE A 121 -0.26 3.87 -13.45
CA PHE A 121 -1.20 2.77 -13.31
C PHE A 121 -2.65 3.24 -13.28
N ARG A 122 -2.90 4.42 -12.73
CA ARG A 122 -4.21 5.07 -12.66
C ARG A 122 -5.22 4.40 -11.73
N LYS A 123 -4.77 3.50 -10.87
CA LYS A 123 -5.58 2.86 -9.85
C LYS A 123 -4.77 2.78 -8.58
N ALA A 124 -5.46 2.60 -7.45
CA ALA A 124 -4.77 2.36 -6.18
C ALA A 124 -3.96 1.06 -6.28
N ILE A 125 -2.80 1.05 -5.65
CA ILE A 125 -1.88 -0.08 -5.65
C ILE A 125 -1.75 -0.58 -4.23
N VAL A 126 -1.88 -1.90 -4.03
CA VAL A 126 -1.66 -2.50 -2.71
C VAL A 126 -0.22 -2.25 -2.29
N SER A 127 -0.03 -1.95 -1.02
CA SER A 127 1.29 -1.82 -0.41
C SER A 127 1.27 -2.52 0.93
N THR A 128 1.97 -3.65 1.01
CA THR A 128 2.12 -4.39 2.25
C THR A 128 3.58 -4.78 2.39
N SER A 129 4.08 -4.90 3.62
CA SER A 129 5.49 -5.17 3.86
C SER A 129 5.94 -6.47 3.17
N ALA A 130 7.20 -6.47 2.69
CA ALA A 130 7.75 -7.57 1.88
C ALA A 130 8.28 -8.70 2.77
N ASN A 131 7.41 -9.28 3.59
CA ASN A 131 7.74 -10.36 4.51
C ASN A 131 6.57 -11.32 4.62
N VAL A 132 6.88 -12.57 4.98
CA VAL A 132 5.84 -13.52 5.38
C VAL A 132 5.26 -13.02 6.70
N SER A 133 3.94 -13.12 6.86
CA SER A 133 3.27 -12.65 8.07
C SER A 133 3.86 -13.30 9.32
N GLY A 134 4.09 -12.46 10.34
CA GLY A 134 4.70 -12.93 11.58
C GLY A 134 6.21 -12.82 11.62
N GLN A 135 6.86 -12.62 10.48
CA GLN A 135 8.30 -12.41 10.42
C GLN A 135 8.59 -10.89 10.43
N PRO A 136 9.80 -10.49 10.86
CA PRO A 136 10.15 -9.06 10.86
C PRO A 136 10.08 -8.46 9.46
N SER A 137 9.65 -7.20 9.37
CA SER A 137 9.66 -6.46 8.12
C SER A 137 11.10 -6.16 7.72
N PRO A 138 11.48 -6.39 6.46
CA PRO A 138 12.84 -6.06 6.01
C PRO A 138 13.06 -4.56 5.99
N GLY A 139 14.21 -4.13 6.48
CA GLY A 139 14.55 -2.72 6.50
C GLY A 139 15.00 -2.21 5.14
N ASN A 140 15.49 -3.10 4.27
CA ASN A 140 15.93 -2.74 2.93
C ASN A 140 15.86 -3.97 2.03
N PHE A 141 16.20 -3.77 0.75
CA PHE A 141 16.07 -4.84 -0.24
C PHE A 141 16.91 -6.08 0.10
N SER A 142 18.10 -5.90 0.63
CA SER A 142 19.00 -7.02 0.93
C SER A 142 18.43 -7.95 2.00
N GLU A 143 17.50 -7.48 2.82
CA GLU A 143 16.89 -8.27 3.88
C GLU A 143 15.63 -9.03 3.45
N ILE A 144 15.16 -8.79 2.22
CA ILE A 144 13.96 -9.47 1.72
C ILE A 144 14.30 -10.93 1.44
N SER A 145 13.48 -11.85 1.95
CA SER A 145 13.74 -13.28 1.80
C SER A 145 13.58 -13.74 0.35
N GLU A 146 14.25 -14.82 0.00
CA GLU A 146 14.12 -15.43 -1.33
C GLU A 146 12.70 -15.96 -1.54
N ASP A 147 12.00 -16.37 -0.49
CA ASP A 147 10.63 -16.84 -0.60
C ASP A 147 9.73 -15.74 -1.19
N ILE A 148 9.94 -14.51 -0.77
CA ILE A 148 9.17 -13.37 -1.29
C ILE A 148 9.63 -13.04 -2.72
N LYS A 149 10.96 -12.95 -2.93
CA LYS A 149 11.50 -12.58 -4.24
C LYS A 149 11.09 -13.55 -5.33
N SER A 150 11.05 -14.83 -5.03
CA SER A 150 10.69 -15.85 -6.03
C SER A 150 9.20 -15.96 -6.27
N ALA A 151 8.37 -15.43 -5.36
CA ALA A 151 6.92 -15.56 -5.45
C ALA A 151 6.26 -14.44 -6.25
N VAL A 152 6.92 -13.29 -6.40
CA VAL A 152 6.37 -12.16 -7.14
C VAL A 152 6.66 -12.29 -8.63
N ASP A 153 5.91 -11.56 -9.46
CA ASP A 153 6.04 -11.63 -10.91
C ASP A 153 7.07 -10.66 -11.47
N TYR A 154 7.36 -9.59 -10.73
CA TYR A 154 8.33 -8.60 -11.15
C TYR A 154 8.99 -7.96 -9.94
N ILE A 155 10.30 -7.76 -10.02
CA ILE A 155 11.06 -7.07 -8.96
C ILE A 155 11.62 -5.79 -9.56
N VAL A 156 11.25 -4.65 -8.95
CA VAL A 156 11.74 -3.35 -9.39
C VAL A 156 13.24 -3.25 -9.15
N GLY A 157 14.00 -2.79 -10.16
CA GLY A 157 15.45 -2.65 -10.04
C GLY A 157 15.90 -1.39 -9.32
N TYR A 158 15.04 -0.40 -9.24
CA TYR A 158 15.36 0.90 -8.66
C TYR A 158 15.55 0.81 -7.14
N ARG A 159 16.59 1.46 -6.62
CA ARG A 159 16.87 1.56 -5.18
C ARG A 159 17.23 0.24 -4.47
N GLN A 160 17.66 -0.79 -5.21
CA GLN A 160 18.02 -2.07 -4.56
C GLN A 160 19.30 -1.97 -3.72
N GLU A 161 20.18 -1.02 -4.01
CA GLU A 161 21.46 -0.86 -3.33
C GLU A 161 21.35 -0.08 -2.02
N GLU A 162 20.22 0.52 -1.74
CA GLU A 162 20.05 1.31 -0.52
C GLU A 162 20.18 0.43 0.72
N THR A 163 20.93 0.90 1.69
CA THR A 163 21.17 0.16 2.93
C THR A 163 20.46 0.77 4.13
N GLY A 164 19.73 1.87 3.94
CA GLY A 164 18.98 2.51 4.99
C GLY A 164 17.85 1.61 5.53
N ARG A 165 17.33 1.96 6.68
CA ARG A 165 16.23 1.22 7.31
C ARG A 165 15.11 2.21 7.66
N PRO A 166 14.36 2.67 6.65
CA PRO A 166 13.28 3.63 6.90
C PRO A 166 12.20 3.00 7.77
N LYS A 167 11.50 3.85 8.49
CA LYS A 167 10.42 3.38 9.36
C LYS A 167 9.14 3.20 8.54
N PRO A 168 8.28 2.25 8.95
CA PRO A 168 6.94 2.18 8.38
C PRO A 168 6.18 3.48 8.65
N SER A 169 5.10 3.69 7.90
CA SER A 169 4.27 4.89 8.06
C SER A 169 3.62 4.94 9.44
N SER A 170 3.29 6.15 9.89
CA SER A 170 2.34 6.31 10.98
C SER A 170 0.97 5.85 10.48
N ILE A 171 0.15 5.32 11.36
CA ILE A 171 -1.20 4.88 11.01
C ILE A 171 -2.18 5.48 11.99
N ILE A 172 -3.19 6.18 11.49
CA ILE A 172 -4.30 6.68 12.30
C ILE A 172 -5.60 6.16 11.71
N LYS A 173 -6.61 6.03 12.55
CA LYS A 173 -7.95 5.62 12.12
C LYS A 173 -8.91 6.76 12.40
N LEU A 174 -9.69 7.13 11.39
CA LEU A 174 -10.72 8.16 11.54
C LEU A 174 -12.05 7.51 11.80
N GLY A 175 -12.70 7.94 12.88
CA GLY A 175 -14.05 7.52 13.21
C GLY A 175 -15.05 8.62 12.90
N LYS A 176 -16.30 8.35 13.19
CA LYS A 176 -17.38 9.31 13.01
C LYS A 176 -17.21 10.49 13.98
N GLY A 177 -17.61 11.67 13.52
CA GLY A 177 -17.57 12.86 14.36
C GLY A 177 -16.18 13.42 14.62
N GLY A 178 -15.21 13.09 13.77
CA GLY A 178 -13.87 13.64 13.89
C GLY A 178 -12.98 12.93 14.92
N VAL A 179 -13.41 11.76 15.38
CA VAL A 179 -12.59 10.97 16.31
C VAL A 179 -11.36 10.44 15.58
N ILE A 180 -10.19 10.63 16.19
CA ILE A 180 -8.91 10.18 15.65
C ILE A 180 -8.30 9.18 16.63
N LYS A 181 -7.93 8.01 16.11
CA LYS A 181 -7.27 6.98 16.91
C LYS A 181 -5.89 6.70 16.30
N ILE A 182 -4.85 6.83 17.12
CA ILE A 182 -3.49 6.53 16.68
C ILE A 182 -3.27 5.03 16.80
N ILE A 183 -2.99 4.38 15.68
CA ILE A 183 -2.74 2.94 15.62
C ILE A 183 -1.23 2.68 15.72
N ARG A 184 -0.41 3.52 15.05
CA ARG A 184 1.04 3.38 15.04
C ARG A 184 1.67 4.74 14.79
N GLU A 185 2.63 5.11 15.58
CA GLU A 185 3.41 6.32 15.35
C GLU A 185 4.62 5.97 14.48
#